data_5725bc6383aec92a37148fd0880771aa
#
_entry.id   5725bc6383aec92a37148fd0880771aa
#
_cell.length_a   1.000
_cell.length_b   1.000
_cell.length_c   1.000
_cell.angle_alpha   90.00
_cell.angle_beta   90.00
_cell.angle_gamma   90.00
#
_symmetry.space_group_name_H-M   'P 1'
#
loop_
_entity.id
_entity.type
_entity.pdbx_description
1 polymer ?
#
loop_
_entity_poly.entity_id
_entity_poly.type
_entity_poly.pdbx_seq_one_letter_code
_entity_poly.pdbx_strand_id
1 'polypeptide(L)'
;MYPLLYEIVNATTLLFMKRFFFLLLLCSFFSCQKKENTHSLISSNFTRNVTELIQEVNQLKALVASDAKLSTIQNQFLKARNSYKKLEWMSEYYYPTVSKSINGPAIPEFEENDGITVPPEGFQVIEEFLFPKYDVATKSDLEMEIGVLRSNLKRLQKVSEKTTLADTYIFDALRL
;
A
#
# COMPACT_ATOMS: atom_id res chain seq x y z
N MET A 1 -10.89 11.76 -77.19
CA MET A 1 -9.48 11.84 -76.70
C MET A 1 -9.35 11.88 -75.19
N TYR A 2 -10.18 11.13 -74.45
CA TYR A 2 -10.09 11.12 -72.98
C TYR A 2 -10.23 9.75 -72.24
N PRO A 3 -10.18 8.56 -72.91
CA PRO A 3 -10.27 7.31 -72.14
C PRO A 3 -9.00 6.96 -71.37
N LEU A 4 -7.81 7.33 -71.87
CA LEU A 4 -6.51 7.01 -71.22
C LEU A 4 -6.29 7.75 -69.93
N LEU A 5 -6.75 9.00 -69.80
CA LEU A 5 -6.64 9.78 -68.57
C LEU A 5 -7.54 9.23 -67.44
N TYR A 6 -8.70 8.71 -67.77
CA TYR A 6 -9.63 8.10 -66.82
C TYR A 6 -9.08 6.79 -66.23
N GLU A 7 -8.45 5.94 -67.05
CA GLU A 7 -7.81 4.71 -66.55
C GLU A 7 -6.61 4.97 -65.66
N ILE A 8 -5.79 6.00 -65.97
CA ILE A 8 -4.63 6.38 -65.13
C ILE A 8 -5.07 6.91 -63.79
N VAL A 9 -6.11 7.74 -63.73
CA VAL A 9 -6.66 8.29 -62.47
C VAL A 9 -7.27 7.18 -61.62
N ASN A 10 -7.99 6.21 -62.22
CA ASN A 10 -8.54 5.09 -61.46
C ASN A 10 -7.45 4.14 -60.94
N ALA A 11 -6.39 3.89 -61.69
CA ALA A 11 -5.28 3.06 -61.25
C ALA A 11 -4.50 3.69 -60.11
N THR A 12 -4.27 5.02 -60.14
CA THR A 12 -3.57 5.73 -59.06
C THR A 12 -4.40 5.84 -57.79
N THR A 13 -5.71 6.07 -57.90
CA THR A 13 -6.63 6.09 -56.72
C THR A 13 -6.74 4.71 -56.09
N LEU A 14 -6.80 3.64 -56.90
CA LEU A 14 -6.85 2.26 -56.39
C LEU A 14 -5.55 1.86 -55.67
N LEU A 15 -4.40 2.31 -56.16
CA LEU A 15 -3.09 2.11 -55.53
C LEU A 15 -2.97 2.89 -54.24
N PHE A 16 -3.50 4.11 -54.17
CA PHE A 16 -3.53 4.92 -52.98
C PHE A 16 -4.43 4.32 -51.88
N MET A 17 -5.61 3.84 -52.25
CA MET A 17 -6.53 3.13 -51.36
C MET A 17 -5.91 1.85 -50.80
N LYS A 18 -5.23 1.04 -51.61
CA LYS A 18 -4.53 -0.17 -51.15
C LYS A 18 -3.41 0.16 -50.16
N ARG A 19 -2.62 1.19 -50.41
CA ARG A 19 -1.56 1.64 -49.48
C ARG A 19 -2.14 2.17 -48.18
N PHE A 20 -3.22 2.92 -48.23
CA PHE A 20 -3.90 3.45 -47.06
C PHE A 20 -4.51 2.33 -46.20
N PHE A 21 -5.11 1.32 -46.84
CA PHE A 21 -5.65 0.14 -46.16
C PHE A 21 -4.56 -0.72 -45.52
N PHE A 22 -3.41 -0.83 -46.19
CA PHE A 22 -2.25 -1.54 -45.64
C PHE A 22 -1.63 -0.81 -44.45
N LEU A 23 -1.61 0.52 -44.48
CA LEU A 23 -1.15 1.36 -43.35
C LEU A 23 -2.09 1.25 -42.15
N LEU A 24 -3.41 1.22 -42.38
CA LEU A 24 -4.42 0.99 -41.33
C LEU A 24 -4.30 -0.41 -40.72
N LEU A 25 -4.01 -1.42 -41.54
CA LEU A 25 -3.78 -2.79 -41.06
C LEU A 25 -2.49 -2.88 -40.20
N LEU A 26 -1.43 -2.17 -40.58
CA LEU A 26 -0.20 -2.10 -39.81
C LEU A 26 -0.42 -1.44 -38.41
N CYS A 27 -1.25 -0.39 -38.36
CA CYS A 27 -1.57 0.28 -37.08
C CYS A 27 -2.33 -0.63 -36.09
N SER A 28 -3.11 -1.60 -36.59
CA SER A 28 -3.83 -2.54 -35.73
C SER A 28 -2.93 -3.56 -35.04
N PHE A 29 -1.71 -3.81 -35.55
CA PHE A 29 -0.74 -4.69 -34.89
C PHE A 29 0.06 -4.02 -33.76
N PHE A 30 0.07 -2.69 -33.66
CA PHE A 30 0.76 -1.97 -32.56
C PHE A 30 -0.07 -1.80 -31.31
N SER A 31 -1.32 -2.24 -31.28
CA SER A 31 -2.20 -2.16 -30.11
C SER A 31 -2.02 -3.32 -29.12
N CYS A 32 -0.86 -3.96 -29.10
CA CYS A 32 -0.54 -4.90 -28.03
C CYS A 32 0.01 -4.13 -26.82
N GLN A 33 -0.85 -3.45 -26.08
CA GLN A 33 -0.51 -2.99 -24.73
C GLN A 33 -0.25 -4.23 -23.88
N LYS A 34 1.00 -4.35 -23.41
CA LYS A 34 1.40 -5.33 -22.42
C LYS A 34 0.46 -5.14 -21.23
N LYS A 35 -0.47 -6.06 -21.04
CA LYS A 35 -1.41 -6.03 -19.91
C LYS A 35 -0.55 -6.13 -18.64
N GLU A 36 -0.27 -5.00 -18.00
CA GLU A 36 0.41 -5.02 -16.72
C GLU A 36 -0.41 -5.91 -15.78
N ASN A 37 0.27 -6.83 -15.14
CA ASN A 37 -0.39 -7.77 -14.26
C ASN A 37 -0.90 -6.98 -13.04
N THR A 38 -2.20 -6.76 -12.94
CA THR A 38 -2.85 -5.96 -11.88
C THR A 38 -2.41 -6.42 -10.49
N HIS A 39 -2.15 -7.73 -10.33
CA HIS A 39 -1.63 -8.30 -9.08
C HIS A 39 -0.27 -7.75 -8.69
N SER A 40 0.65 -7.64 -9.67
CA SER A 40 1.98 -7.10 -9.40
C SER A 40 1.93 -5.64 -9.01
N LEU A 41 0.99 -4.86 -9.57
CA LEU A 41 0.77 -3.46 -9.21
C LEU A 41 0.21 -3.33 -7.79
N ILE A 42 -0.79 -4.13 -7.42
CA ILE A 42 -1.38 -4.09 -6.08
C ILE A 42 -0.34 -4.50 -5.04
N SER A 43 0.37 -5.60 -5.27
CA SER A 43 1.41 -6.08 -4.37
C SER A 43 2.56 -5.07 -4.22
N SER A 44 3.03 -4.49 -5.32
CA SER A 44 4.11 -3.49 -5.29
C SER A 44 3.67 -2.19 -4.61
N ASN A 45 2.44 -1.74 -4.83
CA ASN A 45 1.86 -0.60 -4.14
C ASN A 45 1.72 -0.85 -2.63
N PHE A 46 1.26 -2.03 -2.24
CA PHE A 46 1.16 -2.40 -0.83
C PHE A 46 2.54 -2.37 -0.15
N THR A 47 3.53 -3.06 -0.72
CA THR A 47 4.91 -3.10 -0.17
C THR A 47 5.53 -1.70 -0.11
N ARG A 48 5.31 -0.86 -1.12
CA ARG A 48 5.75 0.54 -1.10
C ARG A 48 5.09 1.32 0.04
N ASN A 49 3.79 1.22 0.20
CA ASN A 49 3.06 1.92 1.26
C ASN A 49 3.50 1.44 2.65
N VAL A 50 3.78 0.15 2.83
CA VAL A 50 4.37 -0.38 4.09
C VAL A 50 5.74 0.24 4.35
N THR A 51 6.57 0.38 3.31
CA THR A 51 7.89 1.01 3.42
C THR A 51 7.78 2.49 3.80
N GLU A 52 6.87 3.23 3.20
CA GLU A 52 6.59 4.63 3.53
C GLU A 52 6.11 4.76 4.99
N LEU A 53 5.21 3.87 5.43
CA LEU A 53 4.74 3.85 6.81
C LEU A 53 5.88 3.59 7.81
N ILE A 54 6.80 2.67 7.50
CA ILE A 54 7.98 2.43 8.34
C ILE A 54 8.84 3.70 8.46
N GLN A 55 8.98 4.48 7.39
CA GLN A 55 9.71 5.75 7.42
C GLN A 55 8.99 6.78 8.31
N GLU A 56 7.66 6.86 8.25
CA GLU A 56 6.88 7.76 9.09
C GLU A 56 6.97 7.39 10.58
N VAL A 57 6.96 6.10 10.91
CA VAL A 57 7.16 5.62 12.29
C VAL A 57 8.59 5.87 12.77
N ASN A 58 9.60 5.74 11.90
CA ASN A 58 10.98 6.13 12.24
C ASN A 58 11.09 7.63 12.54
N GLN A 59 10.37 8.47 11.79
CA GLN A 59 10.32 9.90 12.03
C GLN A 59 9.60 10.22 13.35
N LEU A 60 8.50 9.52 13.67
CA LEU A 60 7.83 9.64 14.98
C LEU A 60 8.81 9.32 16.12
N LYS A 61 9.53 8.22 16.01
CA LYS A 61 10.55 7.83 16.99
C LYS A 61 11.62 8.91 17.19
N ALA A 62 12.12 9.47 16.09
CA ALA A 62 13.13 10.53 16.15
C ALA A 62 12.61 11.81 16.83
N LEU A 63 11.36 12.19 16.58
CA LEU A 63 10.72 13.35 17.20
C LEU A 63 10.52 13.15 18.72
N VAL A 64 10.12 11.95 19.15
CA VAL A 64 10.01 11.63 20.58
C VAL A 64 11.39 11.66 21.23
N ALA A 65 12.40 11.03 20.64
CA ALA A 65 13.75 10.98 21.15
C ALA A 65 14.39 12.38 21.32
N SER A 66 14.09 13.30 20.39
CA SER A 66 14.61 14.67 20.39
C SER A 66 13.81 15.65 21.26
N ASP A 67 12.81 15.20 22.00
CA ASP A 67 11.93 16.04 22.80
C ASP A 67 11.26 17.17 21.99
N ALA A 68 10.84 16.82 20.77
CA ALA A 68 10.15 17.75 19.90
C ALA A 68 8.82 18.24 20.52
N LYS A 69 8.32 19.38 20.05
CA LYS A 69 7.03 19.92 20.53
C LYS A 69 5.93 18.86 20.42
N LEU A 70 5.13 18.69 21.49
CA LEU A 70 4.05 17.70 21.54
C LEU A 70 3.15 17.71 20.31
N SER A 71 2.73 18.90 19.85
CA SER A 71 1.89 19.00 18.66
C SER A 71 2.56 18.46 17.38
N THR A 72 3.89 18.52 17.29
CA THR A 72 4.65 17.94 16.17
C THR A 72 4.66 16.42 16.25
N ILE A 73 4.86 15.87 17.45
CA ILE A 73 4.81 14.42 17.71
C ILE A 73 3.41 13.88 17.39
N GLN A 74 2.36 14.53 17.91
CA GLN A 74 0.97 14.15 17.67
C GLN A 74 0.61 14.20 16.17
N ASN A 75 1.01 15.24 15.46
CA ASN A 75 0.77 15.35 14.01
C ASN A 75 1.48 14.24 13.23
N GLN A 76 2.72 13.88 13.60
CA GLN A 76 3.44 12.79 12.98
C GLN A 76 2.79 11.43 13.26
N PHE A 77 2.31 11.22 14.49
CA PHE A 77 1.53 10.04 14.84
C PHE A 77 0.26 9.91 13.98
N LEU A 78 -0.53 10.98 13.87
CA LEU A 78 -1.75 11.01 13.06
C LEU A 78 -1.43 10.75 11.58
N LYS A 79 -0.31 11.28 11.08
CA LYS A 79 0.15 11.02 9.71
C LYS A 79 0.45 9.53 9.51
N ALA A 80 1.23 8.91 10.40
CA ALA A 80 1.55 7.49 10.34
C ALA A 80 0.29 6.61 10.43
N ARG A 81 -0.62 6.94 11.36
CA ARG A 81 -1.90 6.22 11.51
C ARG A 81 -2.76 6.31 10.25
N ASN A 82 -2.86 7.49 9.63
CA ASN A 82 -3.59 7.66 8.36
C ASN A 82 -2.95 6.88 7.21
N SER A 83 -1.63 6.74 7.19
CA SER A 83 -0.93 5.90 6.22
C SER A 83 -1.23 4.41 6.44
N TYR A 84 -1.32 3.96 7.70
CA TYR A 84 -1.76 2.60 8.01
C TYR A 84 -3.19 2.32 7.52
N LYS A 85 -4.12 3.26 7.70
CA LYS A 85 -5.51 3.11 7.22
C LYS A 85 -5.64 2.82 5.73
N LYS A 86 -4.67 3.22 4.91
CA LYS A 86 -4.62 2.88 3.48
C LYS A 86 -4.22 1.43 3.23
N LEU A 87 -3.58 0.77 4.20
CA LEU A 87 -3.10 -0.61 4.14
C LEU A 87 -4.04 -1.58 4.85
N GLU A 88 -4.84 -1.09 5.78
CA GLU A 88 -5.60 -1.86 6.75
C GLU A 88 -6.45 -2.95 6.09
N TRP A 89 -7.22 -2.61 5.05
CA TRP A 89 -8.08 -3.55 4.34
C TRP A 89 -7.34 -4.80 3.84
N MET A 90 -6.10 -4.63 3.39
CA MET A 90 -5.27 -5.73 2.88
C MET A 90 -4.53 -6.43 4.01
N SER A 91 -4.02 -5.67 4.99
CA SER A 91 -3.30 -6.26 6.12
C SER A 91 -4.21 -7.09 7.02
N GLU A 92 -5.44 -6.66 7.26
CA GLU A 92 -6.42 -7.41 8.07
C GLU A 92 -6.86 -8.70 7.39
N TYR A 93 -7.06 -8.68 6.08
CA TYR A 93 -7.48 -9.87 5.35
C TYR A 93 -6.36 -10.91 5.21
N TYR A 94 -5.16 -10.48 4.76
CA TYR A 94 -4.07 -11.41 4.46
C TYR A 94 -3.16 -11.72 5.65
N TYR A 95 -3.07 -10.81 6.61
CA TYR A 95 -2.11 -10.89 7.72
C TYR A 95 -2.77 -10.54 9.07
N PRO A 96 -3.90 -11.16 9.43
CA PRO A 96 -4.72 -10.74 10.57
C PRO A 96 -3.93 -10.71 11.90
N THR A 97 -3.07 -11.68 12.14
CA THR A 97 -2.25 -11.73 13.36
C THR A 97 -1.28 -10.55 13.44
N VAL A 98 -0.61 -10.20 12.32
CA VAL A 98 0.32 -9.06 12.29
C VAL A 98 -0.45 -7.75 12.35
N SER A 99 -1.59 -7.68 11.69
CA SER A 99 -2.48 -6.50 11.71
C SER A 99 -2.96 -6.19 13.13
N LYS A 100 -3.30 -7.22 13.88
CA LYS A 100 -3.68 -7.10 15.29
C LYS A 100 -2.54 -6.53 16.16
N SER A 101 -1.30 -6.98 15.94
CA SER A 101 -0.12 -6.41 16.62
C SER A 101 0.21 -4.96 16.19
N ILE A 102 -0.30 -4.51 15.03
CA ILE A 102 -0.10 -3.13 14.55
C ILE A 102 -1.18 -2.18 15.06
N ASN A 103 -2.45 -2.61 15.09
CA ASN A 103 -3.59 -1.74 15.40
C ASN A 103 -4.71 -2.44 16.19
N GLY A 104 -4.39 -3.48 16.94
CA GLY A 104 -5.35 -4.12 17.84
C GLY A 104 -5.79 -3.21 19.00
N PRO A 105 -6.83 -3.59 19.75
CA PRO A 105 -7.31 -2.84 20.88
C PRO A 105 -6.24 -2.71 21.99
N ALA A 106 -6.21 -1.57 22.67
CA ALA A 106 -5.27 -1.30 23.75
C ALA A 106 -5.70 -1.97 25.08
N ILE A 107 -6.06 -3.25 25.01
CA ILE A 107 -6.46 -4.05 26.17
C ILE A 107 -5.64 -5.34 26.24
N PRO A 108 -5.20 -5.77 27.44
CA PRO A 108 -4.50 -7.05 27.60
C PRO A 108 -5.38 -8.22 27.18
N GLU A 109 -4.80 -9.20 26.49
CA GLU A 109 -5.47 -10.42 26.10
C GLU A 109 -4.99 -11.59 26.94
N PHE A 110 -5.94 -12.41 27.40
CA PHE A 110 -5.62 -13.63 28.13
C PHE A 110 -5.65 -14.83 27.16
N GLU A 111 -4.51 -15.48 27.00
CA GLU A 111 -4.39 -16.70 26.21
C GLU A 111 -4.67 -17.90 27.13
N GLU A 112 -5.89 -18.48 27.00
CA GLU A 112 -6.36 -19.57 27.87
C GLU A 112 -5.48 -20.81 27.79
N ASN A 113 -4.93 -21.14 26.60
CA ASN A 113 -4.13 -22.34 26.40
C ASN A 113 -2.79 -22.30 27.16
N ASP A 114 -2.20 -21.13 27.27
CA ASP A 114 -0.87 -20.93 27.86
C ASP A 114 -0.94 -20.29 29.24
N GLY A 115 -2.12 -19.81 29.65
CA GLY A 115 -2.33 -19.10 30.92
C GLY A 115 -1.58 -17.79 31.03
N ILE A 116 -1.25 -17.17 29.88
CA ILE A 116 -0.46 -15.94 29.82
C ILE A 116 -1.33 -14.75 29.46
N THR A 117 -1.04 -13.60 30.05
CA THR A 117 -1.61 -12.33 29.63
C THR A 117 -0.64 -11.63 28.66
N VAL A 118 -1.09 -11.43 27.43
CA VAL A 118 -0.33 -10.71 26.42
C VAL A 118 -0.67 -9.21 26.53
N PRO A 119 0.34 -8.34 26.74
CA PRO A 119 0.11 -6.91 26.79
C PRO A 119 -0.34 -6.38 25.42
N PRO A 120 -1.16 -5.31 25.38
CA PRO A 120 -1.53 -4.67 24.12
C PRO A 120 -0.32 -3.97 23.49
N GLU A 121 -0.34 -3.84 22.16
CA GLU A 121 0.72 -3.20 21.39
C GLU A 121 0.17 -2.42 20.18
N GLY A 122 0.98 -1.56 19.60
CA GLY A 122 0.68 -0.92 18.33
C GLY A 122 0.10 0.49 18.42
N PHE A 123 -0.58 0.93 17.37
CA PHE A 123 -1.05 2.32 17.25
C PHE A 123 -1.99 2.77 18.36
N GLN A 124 -2.89 1.91 18.82
CA GLN A 124 -3.85 2.29 19.86
C GLN A 124 -3.17 2.52 21.22
N VAL A 125 -2.15 1.71 21.55
CA VAL A 125 -1.34 1.91 22.76
C VAL A 125 -0.53 3.22 22.68
N ILE A 126 0.10 3.50 21.52
CA ILE A 126 0.83 4.76 21.31
C ILE A 126 -0.12 5.96 21.42
N GLU A 127 -1.37 5.83 20.96
CA GLU A 127 -2.39 6.87 21.08
C GLU A 127 -2.68 7.23 22.54
N GLU A 128 -2.79 6.23 23.41
CA GLU A 128 -3.02 6.45 24.85
C GLU A 128 -1.88 7.23 25.54
N PHE A 129 -0.62 7.04 25.10
CA PHE A 129 0.50 7.86 25.56
C PHE A 129 0.41 9.32 25.11
N LEU A 130 -0.07 9.55 23.89
CA LEU A 130 -0.03 10.88 23.27
C LEU A 130 -1.28 11.72 23.51
N PHE A 131 -2.42 11.09 23.86
CA PHE A 131 -3.71 11.75 23.97
C PHE A 131 -4.48 11.28 25.21
N PRO A 132 -5.28 12.17 25.83
CA PRO A 132 -5.43 13.61 25.53
C PRO A 132 -4.23 14.44 26.02
N LYS A 133 -3.40 13.88 26.90
CA LYS A 133 -2.27 14.57 27.54
C LYS A 133 -1.05 13.63 27.61
N TYR A 134 0.07 14.11 27.12
CA TYR A 134 1.34 13.40 27.19
C TYR A 134 2.02 13.61 28.54
N ASP A 135 2.44 12.52 29.20
CA ASP A 135 3.29 12.55 30.39
C ASP A 135 4.74 12.27 29.98
N VAL A 136 5.63 13.22 30.18
CA VAL A 136 7.06 13.10 29.89
C VAL A 136 7.73 11.95 30.66
N ALA A 137 7.20 11.59 31.83
CA ALA A 137 7.71 10.49 32.64
C ALA A 137 7.58 9.14 31.90
N THR A 138 6.62 9.00 30.99
CA THR A 138 6.37 7.78 30.17
C THR A 138 7.12 7.76 28.85
N LYS A 139 8.05 8.69 28.62
CA LYS A 139 8.79 8.78 27.36
C LYS A 139 9.48 7.48 26.97
N SER A 140 10.14 6.82 27.92
CA SER A 140 10.83 5.55 27.69
C SER A 140 9.89 4.45 27.20
N ASP A 141 8.69 4.37 27.80
CA ASP A 141 7.69 3.38 27.45
C ASP A 141 7.11 3.67 26.05
N LEU A 142 6.85 4.94 25.76
CA LEU A 142 6.44 5.39 24.41
C LEU A 142 7.49 5.05 23.35
N GLU A 143 8.78 5.30 23.63
CA GLU A 143 9.87 4.95 22.69
C GLU A 143 9.97 3.44 22.46
N MET A 144 9.77 2.63 23.50
CA MET A 144 9.72 1.19 23.44
C MET A 144 8.56 0.73 22.57
N GLU A 145 7.35 1.25 22.78
CA GLU A 145 6.15 0.89 22.05
C GLU A 145 6.26 1.27 20.55
N ILE A 146 6.80 2.44 20.21
CA ILE A 146 7.11 2.80 18.83
C ILE A 146 8.13 1.81 18.23
N GLY A 147 9.07 1.30 19.02
CA GLY A 147 10.02 0.26 18.62
C GLY A 147 9.33 -1.06 18.29
N VAL A 148 8.35 -1.48 19.10
CA VAL A 148 7.51 -2.67 18.89
C VAL A 148 6.70 -2.51 17.61
N LEU A 149 5.96 -1.40 17.46
CA LEU A 149 5.20 -1.10 16.25
C LEU A 149 6.08 -1.18 14.99
N ARG A 150 7.27 -0.57 15.02
CA ARG A 150 8.22 -0.64 13.91
C ARG A 150 8.63 -2.07 13.57
N SER A 151 8.82 -2.91 14.57
CA SER A 151 9.18 -4.33 14.39
C SER A 151 8.05 -5.11 13.73
N ASN A 152 6.80 -4.88 14.13
CA ASN A 152 5.61 -5.47 13.53
C ASN A 152 5.41 -5.01 12.07
N LEU A 153 5.65 -3.74 11.77
CA LEU A 153 5.62 -3.24 10.38
C LEU A 153 6.69 -3.88 9.50
N LYS A 154 7.90 -4.11 10.02
CA LYS A 154 8.95 -4.86 9.29
C LYS A 154 8.56 -6.33 9.09
N ARG A 155 7.85 -6.92 10.05
CA ARG A 155 7.28 -8.27 9.89
C ARG A 155 6.23 -8.28 8.78
N LEU A 156 5.30 -7.30 8.75
CA LEU A 156 4.32 -7.12 7.68
C LEU A 156 5.00 -6.98 6.31
N GLN A 157 6.05 -6.16 6.21
CA GLN A 157 6.82 -6.01 4.97
C GLN A 157 7.37 -7.36 4.48
N LYS A 158 8.04 -8.10 5.35
CA LYS A 158 8.65 -9.40 4.99
C LYS A 158 7.63 -10.46 4.56
N VAL A 159 6.46 -10.51 5.21
CA VAL A 159 5.43 -11.49 4.83
C VAL A 159 4.74 -11.08 3.54
N SER A 160 4.53 -9.79 3.32
CA SER A 160 3.91 -9.27 2.09
C SER A 160 4.77 -9.50 0.84
N GLU A 161 6.09 -9.42 0.96
CA GLU A 161 7.03 -9.69 -0.14
C GLU A 161 6.99 -11.16 -0.62
N LYS A 162 6.56 -12.08 0.25
CA LYS A 162 6.51 -13.52 -0.03
C LYS A 162 5.12 -14.00 -0.46
N THR A 163 4.11 -13.18 -0.34
CA THR A 163 2.72 -13.56 -0.60
C THR A 163 2.37 -13.28 -2.06
N THR A 164 1.93 -14.32 -2.76
CA THR A 164 1.34 -14.17 -4.10
C THR A 164 -0.15 -13.90 -3.95
N LEU A 165 -0.58 -12.73 -4.42
CA LEU A 165 -2.00 -12.34 -4.39
C LEU A 165 -2.73 -12.96 -5.58
N ALA A 166 -3.90 -13.54 -5.35
CA ALA A 166 -4.79 -14.01 -6.40
C ALA A 166 -5.97 -13.03 -6.60
N ASP A 167 -6.46 -12.87 -7.85
CA ASP A 167 -7.53 -11.91 -8.20
C ASP A 167 -8.77 -12.04 -7.32
N THR A 168 -9.20 -13.29 -7.07
CA THR A 168 -10.38 -13.58 -6.26
C THR A 168 -10.27 -13.04 -4.85
N TYR A 169 -9.11 -13.17 -4.23
CA TYR A 169 -8.90 -12.74 -2.83
C TYR A 169 -8.79 -11.23 -2.66
N ILE A 170 -8.40 -10.49 -3.72
CA ILE A 170 -8.37 -9.02 -3.66
C ILE A 170 -9.80 -8.47 -3.53
N PHE A 171 -10.75 -9.01 -4.30
CA PHE A 171 -12.14 -8.61 -4.19
C PHE A 171 -12.77 -9.00 -2.86
N ASP A 172 -12.38 -10.12 -2.28
CA ASP A 172 -12.86 -10.56 -0.97
C ASP A 172 -12.32 -9.65 0.14
N ALA A 173 -11.05 -9.24 0.08
CA ALA A 173 -10.46 -8.30 1.01
C ALA A 173 -11.11 -6.89 0.97
N LEU A 174 -11.65 -6.46 -0.17
CA LEU A 174 -12.35 -5.17 -0.30
C LEU A 174 -13.79 -5.19 0.24
N ARG A 175 -14.31 -6.35 0.63
CA ARG A 175 -15.67 -6.50 1.19
C ARG A 175 -15.72 -6.50 2.72
N LEU A 176 -14.56 -6.57 3.38
CA LEU A 176 -14.44 -6.42 4.83
C LEU A 176 -14.62 -4.97 5.26
#